data_702537353cf81f403b969a556c6decd4
#
_entry.id   702537353cf81f403b969a556c6decd4
#
_cell.length_a   1.000
_cell.length_b   1.000
_cell.length_c   1.000
_cell.angle_alpha   90.00
_cell.angle_beta   90.00
_cell.angle_gamma   90.00
#
_symmetry.space_group_name_H-M   'P 1'
#
loop_
_entity.id
_entity.type
_entity.pdbx_description
1 polymer ?
#
loop_
_entity_poly.entity_id
_entity_poly.type
_entity_poly.pdbx_seq_one_letter_code
_entity_poly.pdbx_strand_id
1 'polypeptide(L)'
;MFTPHTKHDVEVMLESIGVGKIEDLFQEIPAQFRYPDLNLPPRLTEMEAAAELESIASANATTKELLSFLGAGAYDHYIPAAIDNLLQRGEFYTAYTPYQPEISQGTLQAIFEFQSLICKLTGMDVSNASHYDGATAAAEAVILAYGHFRNKRKKVLVSRAVNPQYRQVIRTYMQAETTLQIIGDDPETGIEPDMQKFIAKIDHDTALVMVQYPDFFGRIIDYTQLIETAHQFGALVAVAVNPTAMGLLTPPGEIGADIAFGEGQPLGIPLSYGGPYLGFFAVKDALLRKLAGRLVGETVDADGKLAYVLTLTAREQHIRREKASSNICSNQGLMTLAATIYMSLLGKHGFQQVANLCYQKAHFAADQLSGIDGFSLVDEWTPFFHEFMVKCDEPVEEVLEHLLQHNILGGYDLGQDYPELKNHLLLAVTEKIKREDIEYLCAVLQEENHG
;
A
#
# COMPACT_ATOMS: atom_id res chain seq x y z
N MET A 1 3.62 37.40 -12.88
CA MET A 1 2.37 36.72 -13.35
C MET A 1 2.50 36.61 -14.86
N PHE A 2 2.39 35.40 -15.39
CA PHE A 2 2.48 35.17 -16.83
C PHE A 2 1.10 35.35 -17.48
N THR A 3 0.81 36.60 -17.88
CA THR A 3 -0.38 36.93 -18.66
C THR A 3 0.06 37.51 -20.01
N PRO A 4 -0.39 36.95 -21.14
CA PRO A 4 0.03 37.41 -22.47
C PRO A 4 -0.59 38.76 -22.88
N HIS A 5 -1.60 39.22 -22.16
CA HIS A 5 -2.34 40.44 -22.49
C HIS A 5 -1.60 41.69 -22.02
N THR A 6 -1.46 42.64 -22.91
CA THR A 6 -0.94 43.99 -22.62
C THR A 6 -2.04 44.86 -21.98
N LYS A 7 -1.67 46.03 -21.45
CA LYS A 7 -2.69 46.98 -20.93
C LYS A 7 -3.69 47.37 -22.00
N HIS A 8 -3.22 47.58 -23.22
CA HIS A 8 -4.06 47.92 -24.38
C HIS A 8 -5.06 46.79 -24.69
N ASP A 9 -4.62 45.52 -24.65
CA ASP A 9 -5.53 44.41 -24.87
C ASP A 9 -6.63 44.38 -23.82
N VAL A 10 -6.30 44.65 -22.56
CA VAL A 10 -7.28 44.71 -21.45
C VAL A 10 -8.28 45.87 -21.69
N GLU A 11 -7.79 47.06 -22.13
CA GLU A 11 -8.67 48.20 -22.42
C GLU A 11 -9.65 47.86 -23.55
N VAL A 12 -9.19 47.26 -24.64
CA VAL A 12 -10.03 46.83 -25.77
C VAL A 12 -11.07 45.80 -25.33
N MET A 13 -10.67 44.84 -24.49
CA MET A 13 -11.62 43.84 -23.92
C MET A 13 -12.70 44.50 -23.06
N LEU A 14 -12.31 45.43 -22.18
CA LEU A 14 -13.26 46.14 -21.31
C LEU A 14 -14.24 47.02 -22.13
N GLU A 15 -13.74 47.71 -23.17
CA GLU A 15 -14.58 48.44 -24.08
C GLU A 15 -15.56 47.56 -24.83
N SER A 16 -15.13 46.39 -25.28
CA SER A 16 -15.97 45.41 -25.97
C SER A 16 -17.09 44.85 -25.04
N ILE A 17 -16.80 44.70 -23.73
CA ILE A 17 -17.77 44.29 -22.73
C ILE A 17 -18.70 45.46 -22.31
N GLY A 18 -18.28 46.69 -22.52
CA GLY A 18 -19.04 47.89 -22.17
C GLY A 18 -18.82 48.35 -20.72
N VAL A 19 -17.67 48.06 -20.12
CA VAL A 19 -17.28 48.48 -18.75
C VAL A 19 -15.99 49.29 -18.79
N GLY A 20 -15.80 50.18 -17.79
CA GLY A 20 -14.64 51.08 -17.77
C GLY A 20 -13.37 50.47 -17.12
N LYS A 21 -13.53 49.51 -16.23
CA LYS A 21 -12.47 48.89 -15.46
C LYS A 21 -12.84 47.47 -15.01
N ILE A 22 -11.82 46.68 -14.64
CA ILE A 22 -12.00 45.29 -14.22
C ILE A 22 -12.95 45.18 -13.02
N GLU A 23 -12.89 46.12 -12.07
CA GLU A 23 -13.75 46.11 -10.88
C GLU A 23 -15.22 46.23 -11.24
N ASP A 24 -15.57 46.80 -12.37
CA ASP A 24 -16.95 46.94 -12.84
C ASP A 24 -17.59 45.57 -13.22
N LEU A 25 -16.75 44.57 -13.54
CA LEU A 25 -17.20 43.22 -13.81
C LEU A 25 -17.81 42.52 -12.57
N PHE A 26 -17.52 43.03 -11.38
CA PHE A 26 -17.93 42.43 -10.11
C PHE A 26 -19.07 43.25 -9.43
N GLN A 27 -19.75 44.10 -10.18
CA GLN A 27 -20.79 45.00 -9.61
C GLN A 27 -21.97 44.26 -8.97
N GLU A 28 -22.26 43.05 -9.43
CA GLU A 28 -23.33 42.21 -8.87
C GLU A 28 -23.01 41.67 -7.47
N ILE A 29 -21.71 41.63 -7.10
CA ILE A 29 -21.30 41.26 -5.75
C ILE A 29 -21.47 42.44 -4.83
N PRO A 30 -22.21 42.35 -3.69
CA PRO A 30 -22.29 43.42 -2.72
C PRO A 30 -20.92 43.93 -2.26
N ALA A 31 -20.76 45.24 -2.16
CA ALA A 31 -19.47 45.89 -1.90
C ALA A 31 -18.73 45.36 -0.67
N GLN A 32 -19.48 44.97 0.36
CA GLN A 32 -18.94 44.41 1.61
C GLN A 32 -18.27 43.02 1.45
N PHE A 33 -18.55 42.34 0.33
CA PHE A 33 -17.97 41.02 0.04
C PHE A 33 -16.93 41.08 -1.10
N ARG A 34 -16.68 42.27 -1.67
CA ARG A 34 -15.68 42.46 -2.71
C ARG A 34 -14.31 42.67 -2.10
N TYR A 35 -13.30 41.97 -2.64
CA TYR A 35 -11.90 42.14 -2.28
C TYR A 35 -11.67 42.16 -0.76
N PRO A 36 -12.08 41.09 -0.05
CA PRO A 36 -11.89 41.02 1.39
C PRO A 36 -10.39 41.15 1.71
N ASP A 37 -10.09 41.86 2.78
CA ASP A 37 -8.73 41.97 3.29
C ASP A 37 -8.31 40.58 3.81
N LEU A 38 -7.42 39.92 3.07
CA LEU A 38 -6.95 38.57 3.43
C LEU A 38 -5.74 38.72 4.36
N ASN A 39 -5.90 38.27 5.60
CA ASN A 39 -4.80 38.22 6.57
C ASN A 39 -3.82 37.07 6.19
N LEU A 40 -3.19 37.21 5.04
CA LEU A 40 -2.18 36.28 4.54
C LEU A 40 -0.77 36.92 4.68
N PRO A 41 0.26 36.10 4.93
CA PRO A 41 1.63 36.58 4.89
C PRO A 41 1.98 37.17 3.50
N PRO A 42 2.98 38.05 3.42
CA PRO A 42 3.46 38.56 2.13
C PRO A 42 3.86 37.42 1.19
N ARG A 43 3.68 37.65 -0.11
CA ARG A 43 4.15 36.67 -1.10
C ARG A 43 5.68 36.54 -1.03
N LEU A 44 6.14 35.33 -1.13
CA LEU A 44 7.54 34.97 -1.24
C LEU A 44 7.96 34.89 -2.73
N THR A 45 9.21 35.15 -3.00
CA THR A 45 9.87 34.76 -4.25
C THR A 45 10.11 33.26 -4.26
N GLU A 46 10.39 32.66 -5.43
CA GLU A 46 10.71 31.22 -5.52
C GLU A 46 11.88 30.82 -4.61
N MET A 47 12.95 31.67 -4.59
CA MET A 47 14.11 31.44 -3.75
C MET A 47 13.77 31.46 -2.25
N GLU A 48 12.96 32.42 -1.80
CA GLU A 48 12.54 32.52 -0.39
C GLU A 48 11.63 31.35 -0.01
N ALA A 49 10.68 30.97 -0.89
CA ALA A 49 9.79 29.84 -0.65
C ALA A 49 10.57 28.51 -0.60
N ALA A 50 11.54 28.31 -1.48
CA ALA A 50 12.42 27.15 -1.45
C ALA A 50 13.22 27.07 -0.14
N ALA A 51 13.85 28.16 0.28
CA ALA A 51 14.63 28.21 1.51
C ALA A 51 13.77 27.95 2.77
N GLU A 52 12.55 28.48 2.82
CA GLU A 52 11.62 28.23 3.93
C GLU A 52 11.17 26.76 3.97
N LEU A 53 10.80 26.19 2.82
CA LEU A 53 10.41 24.78 2.72
C LEU A 53 11.57 23.83 3.04
N GLU A 54 12.78 24.12 2.59
CA GLU A 54 13.99 23.37 2.93
C GLU A 54 14.28 23.42 4.44
N SER A 55 14.11 24.59 5.06
CA SER A 55 14.28 24.75 6.51
C SER A 55 13.27 23.90 7.30
N ILE A 56 11.99 23.88 6.88
CA ILE A 56 10.96 23.06 7.49
C ILE A 56 11.24 21.58 7.26
N ALA A 57 11.62 21.20 6.04
CA ALA A 57 11.92 19.82 5.68
C ALA A 57 13.11 19.25 6.47
N SER A 58 14.15 20.08 6.69
CA SER A 58 15.34 19.68 7.43
C SER A 58 15.11 19.44 8.93
N ALA A 59 13.95 19.81 9.46
CA ALA A 59 13.57 19.48 10.84
C ALA A 59 13.06 18.03 10.99
N ASN A 60 12.83 17.33 9.86
CA ASN A 60 12.43 15.91 9.90
C ASN A 60 13.66 15.03 9.78
N ALA A 61 13.66 13.94 10.55
CA ALA A 61 14.63 12.85 10.38
C ALA A 61 14.20 11.92 9.23
N THR A 62 15.17 11.41 8.48
CA THR A 62 14.93 10.54 7.31
C THR A 62 15.70 9.24 7.42
N THR A 63 15.36 8.23 6.61
CA THR A 63 16.10 6.95 6.53
C THR A 63 17.51 7.10 5.91
N LYS A 64 17.94 8.32 5.56
CA LYS A 64 19.34 8.62 5.24
C LYS A 64 20.15 8.95 6.50
N GLU A 65 19.48 9.40 7.54
CA GLU A 65 20.06 9.83 8.82
C GLU A 65 19.85 8.79 9.91
N LEU A 66 18.70 8.08 9.85
CA LEU A 66 18.34 7.04 10.80
C LEU A 66 18.52 5.65 10.17
N LEU A 67 19.15 4.75 10.91
CA LEU A 67 19.15 3.33 10.60
C LEU A 67 17.79 2.74 10.95
N SER A 68 17.03 2.22 9.98
CA SER A 68 15.65 1.81 10.21
C SER A 68 15.47 0.29 10.21
N PHE A 69 14.93 -0.22 11.31
CA PHE A 69 14.41 -1.57 11.46
C PHE A 69 12.87 -1.57 11.59
N LEU A 70 12.22 -0.46 11.28
CA LEU A 70 10.77 -0.34 11.29
C LEU A 70 10.18 -0.94 10.01
N GLY A 71 9.10 -1.70 10.16
CA GLY A 71 8.35 -2.34 9.09
C GLY A 71 6.85 -2.17 9.26
N ALA A 72 6.14 -3.25 9.57
CA ALA A 72 4.70 -3.28 9.83
C ALA A 72 3.83 -2.86 8.64
N GLY A 73 4.31 -3.07 7.40
CA GLY A 73 3.55 -2.84 6.17
C GLY A 73 4.19 -1.84 5.19
N ALA A 74 5.19 -1.06 5.62
CA ALA A 74 6.00 -0.23 4.73
C ALA A 74 7.49 -0.42 5.06
N TYR A 75 8.34 -0.49 4.02
CA TYR A 75 9.72 -0.93 4.19
C TYR A 75 10.70 -0.09 3.38
N ASP A 76 11.87 0.18 3.97
CA ASP A 76 12.92 0.92 3.29
C ASP A 76 13.75 0.00 2.39
N HIS A 77 13.25 -0.24 1.18
CA HIS A 77 13.96 -0.98 0.13
C HIS A 77 14.83 -0.06 -0.74
N TYR A 78 15.80 -0.64 -1.44
CA TYR A 78 16.62 0.10 -2.40
C TYR A 78 15.82 0.41 -3.67
N ILE A 79 15.79 1.70 -4.04
CA ILE A 79 15.10 2.19 -5.23
C ILE A 79 16.14 2.55 -6.30
N PRO A 80 16.17 1.82 -7.44
CA PRO A 80 17.06 2.15 -8.54
C PRO A 80 16.84 3.55 -9.10
N ALA A 81 17.92 4.32 -9.31
CA ALA A 81 17.84 5.70 -9.81
C ALA A 81 17.11 5.85 -11.16
N ALA A 82 17.08 4.79 -11.97
CA ALA A 82 16.36 4.79 -13.24
C ALA A 82 14.85 5.01 -13.07
N ILE A 83 14.26 4.61 -11.93
CA ILE A 83 12.82 4.80 -11.66
C ILE A 83 12.50 6.28 -11.62
N ASP A 84 13.20 7.06 -10.79
CA ASP A 84 12.96 8.50 -10.66
C ASP A 84 13.15 9.23 -12.00
N ASN A 85 14.23 8.93 -12.74
CA ASN A 85 14.48 9.50 -14.04
C ASN A 85 13.38 9.23 -15.08
N LEU A 86 12.79 8.03 -15.06
CA LEU A 86 11.71 7.67 -15.98
C LEU A 86 10.37 8.27 -15.56
N LEU A 87 10.08 8.34 -14.26
CA LEU A 87 8.86 8.97 -13.75
C LEU A 87 8.78 10.46 -14.07
N GLN A 88 9.92 11.17 -14.09
CA GLN A 88 9.99 12.61 -14.39
C GLN A 88 9.81 12.94 -15.86
N ARG A 89 9.76 11.95 -16.77
CA ARG A 89 9.47 12.21 -18.18
C ARG A 89 8.08 12.79 -18.35
N GLY A 90 7.95 13.90 -19.09
CA GLY A 90 6.70 14.62 -19.27
C GLY A 90 5.55 13.74 -19.79
N GLU A 91 5.86 12.76 -20.63
CA GLU A 91 4.88 11.82 -21.19
C GLU A 91 4.14 11.00 -20.12
N PHE A 92 4.80 10.71 -18.99
CA PHE A 92 4.23 9.99 -17.86
C PHE A 92 3.80 10.93 -16.74
N TYR A 93 4.66 11.88 -16.37
CA TYR A 93 4.44 12.76 -15.23
C TYR A 93 3.18 13.63 -15.38
N THR A 94 2.90 14.08 -16.61
CA THR A 94 1.71 14.91 -16.90
C THR A 94 0.51 14.05 -17.36
N ALA A 95 0.66 12.75 -17.52
CA ALA A 95 -0.42 11.87 -17.94
C ALA A 95 -1.53 11.84 -16.88
N TYR A 96 -2.77 11.89 -17.33
CA TYR A 96 -3.94 11.68 -16.50
C TYR A 96 -4.63 10.37 -16.90
N THR A 97 -5.92 10.25 -16.73
CA THR A 97 -6.65 9.05 -17.09
C THR A 97 -6.65 8.81 -18.59
N PRO A 98 -6.20 7.65 -19.08
CA PRO A 98 -6.06 7.35 -20.51
C PRO A 98 -7.41 6.96 -21.16
N TYR A 99 -8.40 7.87 -21.19
CA TYR A 99 -9.71 7.61 -21.77
C TYR A 99 -9.69 7.49 -23.28
N GLN A 100 -8.83 8.28 -23.94
CA GLN A 100 -8.68 8.25 -25.39
C GLN A 100 -7.50 7.34 -25.77
N PRO A 101 -7.76 6.09 -26.21
CA PRO A 101 -6.69 5.14 -26.49
C PRO A 101 -5.76 5.62 -27.61
N GLU A 102 -6.26 6.40 -28.56
CA GLU A 102 -5.51 6.87 -29.74
C GLU A 102 -4.28 7.69 -29.34
N ILE A 103 -4.34 8.44 -28.25
CA ILE A 103 -3.25 9.30 -27.77
C ILE A 103 -2.60 8.80 -26.49
N SER A 104 -3.06 7.71 -25.91
CA SER A 104 -2.65 7.22 -24.58
C SER A 104 -2.04 5.81 -24.62
N GLN A 105 -1.58 5.34 -25.79
CA GLN A 105 -1.11 3.97 -25.95
C GLN A 105 0.04 3.61 -25.00
N GLY A 106 1.02 4.52 -24.81
CA GLY A 106 2.14 4.26 -23.92
C GLY A 106 1.71 4.12 -22.45
N THR A 107 0.78 4.96 -21.98
CA THR A 107 0.24 4.87 -20.60
C THR A 107 -0.61 3.61 -20.44
N LEU A 108 -1.44 3.26 -21.42
CA LEU A 108 -2.24 2.04 -21.39
C LEU A 108 -1.36 0.78 -21.41
N GLN A 109 -0.31 0.77 -22.21
CA GLN A 109 0.66 -0.32 -22.23
C GLN A 109 1.33 -0.48 -20.86
N ALA A 110 1.79 0.60 -20.25
CA ALA A 110 2.42 0.55 -18.92
C ALA A 110 1.47 -0.03 -17.86
N ILE A 111 0.18 0.33 -17.90
CA ILE A 111 -0.83 -0.25 -17.00
C ILE A 111 -1.04 -1.74 -17.29
N PHE A 112 -1.11 -2.13 -18.55
CA PHE A 112 -1.26 -3.54 -18.93
C PHE A 112 -0.05 -4.38 -18.47
N GLU A 113 1.16 -3.84 -18.59
CA GLU A 113 2.39 -4.48 -18.10
C GLU A 113 2.37 -4.61 -16.57
N PHE A 114 1.93 -3.57 -15.84
CA PHE A 114 1.70 -3.66 -14.40
C PHE A 114 0.75 -4.79 -14.04
N GLN A 115 -0.44 -4.83 -14.66
CA GLN A 115 -1.43 -5.89 -14.43
C GLN A 115 -0.83 -7.28 -14.66
N SER A 116 -0.06 -7.43 -15.73
CA SER A 116 0.58 -8.70 -16.10
C SER A 116 1.65 -9.12 -15.10
N LEU A 117 2.44 -8.16 -14.58
CA LEU A 117 3.46 -8.42 -13.58
C LEU A 117 2.84 -8.80 -12.23
N ILE A 118 1.77 -8.12 -11.80
CA ILE A 118 1.05 -8.48 -10.58
C ILE A 118 0.40 -9.87 -10.69
N CYS A 119 -0.20 -10.20 -11.85
CA CYS A 119 -0.71 -11.56 -12.07
C CYS A 119 0.39 -12.62 -11.93
N LYS A 120 1.57 -12.39 -12.52
CA LYS A 120 2.71 -13.31 -12.40
C LYS A 120 3.23 -13.42 -10.97
N LEU A 121 3.29 -12.29 -10.25
CA LEU A 121 3.76 -12.23 -8.87
C LEU A 121 2.84 -12.99 -7.91
N THR A 122 1.53 -12.88 -8.14
CA THR A 122 0.50 -13.43 -7.23
C THR A 122 -0.05 -14.78 -7.66
N GLY A 123 0.27 -15.25 -8.88
CA GLY A 123 -0.33 -16.48 -9.45
C GLY A 123 -1.82 -16.33 -9.75
N MET A 124 -2.32 -15.11 -9.88
CA MET A 124 -3.71 -14.81 -10.22
C MET A 124 -3.90 -14.61 -11.71
N ASP A 125 -5.17 -14.69 -12.17
CA ASP A 125 -5.50 -14.63 -13.59
C ASP A 125 -5.64 -13.18 -14.09
N VAL A 126 -6.15 -12.28 -13.25
CA VAL A 126 -6.47 -10.88 -13.62
C VAL A 126 -6.09 -9.92 -12.51
N SER A 127 -5.44 -8.81 -12.85
CA SER A 127 -5.21 -7.67 -11.97
C SER A 127 -5.82 -6.40 -12.55
N ASN A 128 -6.27 -5.49 -11.70
CA ASN A 128 -6.67 -4.14 -12.11
C ASN A 128 -5.47 -3.19 -12.22
N ALA A 129 -5.75 -1.95 -12.61
CA ALA A 129 -4.72 -0.91 -12.75
C ALA A 129 -4.10 -0.47 -11.39
N SER A 130 -4.81 -0.51 -10.30
CA SER A 130 -4.42 -0.46 -8.88
C SER A 130 -5.56 -0.01 -7.97
N HIS A 131 -5.33 -0.17 -6.67
CA HIS A 131 -6.02 0.52 -5.57
C HIS A 131 -5.14 1.65 -5.01
N TYR A 132 -5.63 2.39 -4.00
CA TYR A 132 -4.87 3.49 -3.42
C TYR A 132 -3.71 2.99 -2.56
N ASP A 133 -3.97 1.98 -1.73
CA ASP A 133 -3.01 1.32 -0.86
C ASP A 133 -3.49 -0.09 -0.48
N GLY A 134 -2.67 -0.82 0.28
CA GLY A 134 -3.02 -2.18 0.71
C GLY A 134 -4.24 -2.23 1.62
N ALA A 135 -4.46 -1.22 2.45
CA ALA A 135 -5.59 -1.19 3.39
C ALA A 135 -6.93 -1.00 2.65
N THR A 136 -6.97 -0.08 1.66
CA THR A 136 -8.16 0.09 0.80
C THR A 136 -8.38 -1.12 -0.10
N ALA A 137 -7.31 -1.79 -0.55
CA ALA A 137 -7.42 -3.06 -1.27
C ALA A 137 -8.05 -4.16 -0.40
N ALA A 138 -7.70 -4.24 0.90
CA ALA A 138 -8.33 -5.16 1.84
C ALA A 138 -9.85 -4.90 1.98
N ALA A 139 -10.26 -3.65 2.10
CA ALA A 139 -11.67 -3.28 2.16
C ALA A 139 -12.41 -3.65 0.87
N GLU A 140 -11.80 -3.42 -0.29
CA GLU A 140 -12.38 -3.79 -1.59
C GLU A 140 -12.51 -5.32 -1.78
N ALA A 141 -11.63 -6.12 -1.17
CA ALA A 141 -11.80 -7.58 -1.16
C ALA A 141 -13.10 -7.98 -0.43
N VAL A 142 -13.42 -7.33 0.69
CA VAL A 142 -14.67 -7.54 1.42
C VAL A 142 -15.88 -7.09 0.59
N ILE A 143 -15.82 -5.90 -0.01
CA ILE A 143 -16.89 -5.36 -0.86
C ILE A 143 -17.15 -6.28 -2.06
N LEU A 144 -16.07 -6.75 -2.71
CA LEU A 144 -16.18 -7.68 -3.83
C LEU A 144 -16.88 -8.98 -3.42
N ALA A 145 -16.43 -9.60 -2.32
CA ALA A 145 -16.99 -10.86 -1.85
C ALA A 145 -18.45 -10.71 -1.42
N TYR A 146 -18.78 -9.66 -0.66
CA TYR A 146 -20.14 -9.37 -0.24
C TYR A 146 -21.06 -9.17 -1.44
N GLY A 147 -20.64 -8.35 -2.43
CA GLY A 147 -21.36 -8.14 -3.69
C GLY A 147 -21.41 -9.37 -4.60
N HIS A 148 -20.41 -10.28 -4.54
CA HIS A 148 -20.41 -11.54 -5.27
C HIS A 148 -21.60 -12.40 -4.87
N PHE A 149 -21.87 -12.50 -3.58
CA PHE A 149 -23.01 -13.23 -3.03
C PHE A 149 -24.31 -12.39 -2.99
N ARG A 150 -24.37 -11.25 -3.69
CA ARG A 150 -25.53 -10.34 -3.74
C ARG A 150 -26.00 -9.95 -2.34
N ASN A 151 -25.05 -9.69 -1.45
CA ASN A 151 -25.26 -9.31 -0.05
C ASN A 151 -26.10 -10.32 0.77
N LYS A 152 -26.14 -11.58 0.36
CA LYS A 152 -26.91 -12.63 1.06
C LYS A 152 -26.11 -13.30 2.16
N ARG A 153 -24.81 -13.51 1.97
CA ARG A 153 -23.93 -14.04 3.01
C ARG A 153 -23.49 -12.90 3.93
N LYS A 154 -23.62 -13.08 5.22
CA LYS A 154 -23.51 -11.99 6.21
C LYS A 154 -22.25 -12.06 7.07
N LYS A 155 -21.35 -13.01 6.81
CA LYS A 155 -20.17 -13.22 7.61
C LYS A 155 -18.89 -13.08 6.79
N VAL A 156 -17.95 -12.31 7.33
CA VAL A 156 -16.57 -12.20 6.85
C VAL A 156 -15.64 -12.57 8.00
N LEU A 157 -14.79 -13.57 7.78
CA LEU A 157 -13.74 -13.97 8.71
C LEU A 157 -12.44 -13.25 8.35
N VAL A 158 -11.90 -12.46 9.27
CA VAL A 158 -10.60 -11.80 9.11
C VAL A 158 -9.67 -12.32 10.20
N SER A 159 -8.51 -12.87 9.83
CA SER A 159 -7.52 -13.30 10.80
C SER A 159 -6.99 -12.11 11.61
N ARG A 160 -6.79 -12.32 12.91
CA ARG A 160 -6.14 -11.32 13.77
C ARG A 160 -4.70 -11.03 13.37
N ALA A 161 -4.06 -11.95 12.65
CA ALA A 161 -2.74 -11.80 12.07
C ALA A 161 -2.72 -11.05 10.71
N VAL A 162 -3.85 -10.49 10.27
CA VAL A 162 -3.89 -9.46 9.21
C VAL A 162 -3.51 -8.12 9.81
N ASN A 163 -2.74 -7.32 9.08
CA ASN A 163 -2.30 -5.98 9.50
C ASN A 163 -3.44 -5.20 10.19
N PRO A 164 -3.23 -4.67 11.41
CA PRO A 164 -4.27 -4.02 12.19
C PRO A 164 -4.90 -2.81 11.49
N GLN A 165 -4.10 -2.04 10.74
CA GLN A 165 -4.61 -0.91 9.96
C GLN A 165 -5.54 -1.37 8.83
N TYR A 166 -5.25 -2.51 8.19
CA TYR A 166 -6.15 -3.10 7.19
C TYR A 166 -7.50 -3.46 7.82
N ARG A 167 -7.48 -4.07 9.00
CA ARG A 167 -8.71 -4.42 9.74
C ARG A 167 -9.52 -3.19 10.12
N GLN A 168 -8.88 -2.10 10.53
CA GLN A 168 -9.53 -0.81 10.84
C GLN A 168 -10.17 -0.19 9.59
N VAL A 169 -9.47 -0.17 8.45
CA VAL A 169 -10.00 0.37 7.19
C VAL A 169 -11.18 -0.46 6.68
N ILE A 170 -11.10 -1.81 6.77
CA ILE A 170 -12.24 -2.68 6.45
C ILE A 170 -13.48 -2.27 7.28
N ARG A 171 -13.34 -2.09 8.59
CA ARG A 171 -14.45 -1.67 9.46
C ARG A 171 -14.99 -0.30 9.10
N THR A 172 -14.13 0.64 8.74
CA THR A 172 -14.52 1.98 8.29
C THR A 172 -15.33 1.93 7.00
N TYR A 173 -14.89 1.16 6.01
CA TYR A 173 -15.60 1.02 4.75
C TYR A 173 -16.96 0.33 4.90
N MET A 174 -17.02 -0.66 5.78
CA MET A 174 -18.22 -1.49 5.98
C MET A 174 -19.17 -0.97 7.08
N GLN A 175 -18.89 0.18 7.70
CA GLN A 175 -19.69 0.72 8.82
C GLN A 175 -21.17 0.92 8.50
N ALA A 176 -21.53 1.18 7.24
CA ALA A 176 -22.92 1.33 6.81
C ALA A 176 -23.66 -0.02 6.62
N GLU A 177 -22.92 -1.12 6.51
CA GLU A 177 -23.46 -2.46 6.28
C GLU A 177 -23.75 -3.18 7.61
N THR A 178 -24.71 -2.66 8.36
CA THR A 178 -25.02 -3.07 9.74
C THR A 178 -25.40 -4.54 9.92
N THR A 179 -25.69 -5.25 8.82
CA THR A 179 -26.02 -6.69 8.84
C THR A 179 -24.80 -7.58 8.56
N LEU A 180 -23.68 -7.01 8.14
CA LEU A 180 -22.46 -7.76 7.89
C LEU A 180 -21.67 -7.93 9.19
N GLN A 181 -21.31 -9.15 9.51
CA GLN A 181 -20.49 -9.50 10.66
C GLN A 181 -19.04 -9.69 10.21
N ILE A 182 -18.14 -8.89 10.76
CA ILE A 182 -16.70 -9.04 10.59
C ILE A 182 -16.16 -9.61 11.90
N ILE A 183 -15.69 -10.84 11.86
CA ILE A 183 -15.27 -11.62 13.04
C ILE A 183 -13.93 -12.30 12.80
N GLY A 184 -13.33 -12.83 13.88
CA GLY A 184 -12.09 -13.62 13.82
C GLY A 184 -10.86 -12.82 14.23
N ASP A 185 -10.98 -11.50 14.39
CA ASP A 185 -9.93 -10.60 14.85
C ASP A 185 -10.14 -10.11 16.29
N ASP A 186 -11.02 -10.79 17.02
CA ASP A 186 -11.29 -10.48 18.43
C ASP A 186 -10.08 -10.78 19.32
N PRO A 187 -9.84 -10.00 20.39
CA PRO A 187 -8.72 -10.23 21.33
C PRO A 187 -8.66 -11.66 21.91
N GLU A 188 -9.81 -12.26 22.13
CA GLU A 188 -9.93 -13.64 22.62
C GLU A 188 -9.43 -14.71 21.65
N THR A 189 -9.27 -14.36 20.37
CA THR A 189 -8.78 -15.29 19.33
C THR A 189 -7.29 -15.60 19.50
N GLY A 190 -6.54 -14.75 20.24
CA GLY A 190 -5.10 -14.86 20.39
C GLY A 190 -4.32 -14.45 19.12
N ILE A 191 -3.04 -14.27 19.25
CA ILE A 191 -2.12 -14.00 18.12
C ILE A 191 -1.64 -15.29 17.45
N GLU A 192 -1.60 -16.39 18.19
CA GLU A 192 -1.40 -17.71 17.63
C GLU A 192 -2.74 -18.17 17.08
N PRO A 193 -2.90 -18.25 15.76
CA PRO A 193 -4.12 -18.77 15.22
C PRO A 193 -4.18 -20.26 15.60
N ASP A 194 -5.00 -20.60 16.60
CA ASP A 194 -5.51 -21.96 16.64
C ASP A 194 -6.30 -22.15 15.33
N MET A 195 -5.55 -22.58 14.31
CA MET A 195 -6.08 -22.69 12.94
C MET A 195 -7.34 -23.53 12.92
N GLN A 196 -7.44 -24.53 13.78
CA GLN A 196 -8.63 -25.38 13.88
C GLN A 196 -9.84 -24.60 14.41
N LYS A 197 -9.64 -23.75 15.42
CA LYS A 197 -10.72 -22.88 15.93
C LYS A 197 -11.11 -21.81 14.93
N PHE A 198 -10.15 -21.30 14.16
CA PHE A 198 -10.46 -20.32 13.12
C PHE A 198 -11.25 -20.97 11.97
N ILE A 199 -10.82 -22.14 11.51
CA ILE A 199 -11.50 -22.94 10.49
C ILE A 199 -12.93 -23.33 10.95
N ALA A 200 -13.13 -23.69 12.21
CA ALA A 200 -14.44 -24.05 12.76
C ALA A 200 -15.47 -22.90 12.73
N LYS A 201 -15.04 -21.66 12.53
CA LYS A 201 -15.95 -20.50 12.35
C LYS A 201 -16.50 -20.40 10.92
N ILE A 202 -15.97 -21.17 9.96
CA ILE A 202 -16.42 -21.13 8.55
C ILE A 202 -17.73 -21.92 8.40
N ASP A 203 -18.72 -21.32 7.74
CA ASP A 203 -20.00 -21.95 7.43
C ASP A 203 -20.61 -21.42 6.12
N HIS A 204 -21.84 -21.83 5.81
CA HIS A 204 -22.53 -21.43 4.58
C HIS A 204 -22.92 -19.94 4.52
N ASP A 205 -22.88 -19.20 5.64
CA ASP A 205 -23.09 -17.75 5.68
C ASP A 205 -21.79 -16.96 5.47
N THR A 206 -20.64 -17.64 5.47
CA THR A 206 -19.33 -17.03 5.25
C THR A 206 -19.18 -16.61 3.79
N ALA A 207 -19.01 -15.29 3.55
CA ALA A 207 -18.74 -14.72 2.24
C ALA A 207 -17.25 -14.75 1.91
N LEU A 208 -16.40 -14.41 2.90
CA LEU A 208 -14.96 -14.25 2.72
C LEU A 208 -14.22 -14.76 3.95
N VAL A 209 -13.09 -15.38 3.71
CA VAL A 209 -12.04 -15.62 4.70
C VAL A 209 -10.81 -14.82 4.26
N MET A 210 -10.25 -14.01 5.15
CA MET A 210 -9.09 -13.16 4.87
C MET A 210 -7.93 -13.51 5.80
N VAL A 211 -6.78 -13.75 5.22
CA VAL A 211 -5.49 -14.00 5.90
C VAL A 211 -4.38 -13.17 5.27
N GLN A 212 -3.22 -13.13 5.90
CA GLN A 212 -2.03 -12.44 5.37
C GLN A 212 -0.85 -13.41 5.29
N TYR A 213 0.00 -13.26 4.27
CA TYR A 213 1.08 -14.18 3.96
C TYR A 213 2.31 -13.45 3.35
N PRO A 214 3.44 -13.38 4.07
CA PRO A 214 3.58 -13.69 5.49
C PRO A 214 2.57 -12.90 6.35
N ASP A 215 2.23 -13.42 7.53
CA ASP A 215 1.29 -12.72 8.39
C ASP A 215 1.89 -11.43 8.97
N PHE A 216 1.10 -10.64 9.71
CA PHE A 216 1.54 -9.36 10.26
C PHE A 216 2.75 -9.49 11.20
N PHE A 217 2.91 -10.64 11.81
CA PHE A 217 4.03 -10.95 12.70
C PHE A 217 5.26 -11.50 11.97
N GLY A 218 5.23 -11.53 10.64
CA GLY A 218 6.28 -12.01 9.76
C GLY A 218 6.26 -13.52 9.48
N ARG A 219 5.35 -14.29 10.12
CA ARG A 219 5.32 -15.74 10.07
C ARG A 219 4.80 -16.28 8.74
N ILE A 220 5.38 -17.40 8.31
CA ILE A 220 4.97 -18.12 7.09
C ILE A 220 4.07 -19.29 7.51
N ILE A 221 2.76 -19.11 7.34
CA ILE A 221 1.75 -20.09 7.76
C ILE A 221 1.22 -20.85 6.53
N ASP A 222 1.03 -22.15 6.66
CA ASP A 222 0.36 -22.97 5.65
C ASP A 222 -1.18 -22.84 5.78
N TYR A 223 -1.77 -22.19 4.79
CA TYR A 223 -3.23 -21.96 4.74
C TYR A 223 -3.97 -22.97 3.87
N THR A 224 -3.33 -24.05 3.39
CA THR A 224 -3.95 -25.03 2.47
C THR A 224 -5.26 -25.59 3.02
N GLN A 225 -5.26 -26.09 4.26
CA GLN A 225 -6.45 -26.63 4.89
C GLN A 225 -7.58 -25.61 5.09
N LEU A 226 -7.21 -24.37 5.42
CA LEU A 226 -8.15 -23.25 5.56
C LEU A 226 -8.85 -22.96 4.24
N ILE A 227 -8.08 -22.85 3.15
CA ILE A 227 -8.58 -22.56 1.80
C ILE A 227 -9.50 -23.68 1.32
N GLU A 228 -9.10 -24.92 1.46
CA GLU A 228 -9.92 -26.08 1.11
C GLU A 228 -11.25 -26.09 1.87
N THR A 229 -11.21 -25.81 3.17
CA THR A 229 -12.44 -25.78 3.99
C THR A 229 -13.34 -24.59 3.57
N ALA A 230 -12.78 -23.41 3.36
CA ALA A 230 -13.55 -22.26 2.87
C ALA A 230 -14.27 -22.57 1.56
N HIS A 231 -13.58 -23.22 0.62
CA HIS A 231 -14.17 -23.64 -0.66
C HIS A 231 -15.24 -24.72 -0.51
N GLN A 232 -15.11 -25.65 0.44
CA GLN A 232 -16.17 -26.64 0.72
C GLN A 232 -17.49 -25.96 1.15
N PHE A 233 -17.42 -24.85 1.87
CA PHE A 233 -18.58 -24.02 2.21
C PHE A 233 -18.93 -22.99 1.12
N GLY A 234 -18.16 -22.95 0.04
CA GLY A 234 -18.32 -22.00 -1.07
C GLY A 234 -18.02 -20.56 -0.67
N ALA A 235 -17.21 -20.31 0.35
CA ALA A 235 -16.69 -18.99 0.71
C ALA A 235 -15.49 -18.65 -0.18
N LEU A 236 -15.28 -17.35 -0.44
CA LEU A 236 -14.08 -16.87 -1.10
C LEU A 236 -12.93 -16.74 -0.10
N VAL A 237 -11.69 -16.83 -0.59
CA VAL A 237 -10.48 -16.61 0.20
C VAL A 237 -9.68 -15.47 -0.39
N ALA A 238 -9.38 -14.46 0.46
CA ALA A 238 -8.51 -13.36 0.13
C ALA A 238 -7.22 -13.44 0.96
N VAL A 239 -6.09 -13.29 0.28
CA VAL A 239 -4.76 -13.32 0.90
C VAL A 239 -4.07 -11.98 0.69
N ALA A 240 -3.80 -11.27 1.79
CA ALA A 240 -2.91 -10.13 1.78
C ALA A 240 -1.46 -10.62 1.68
N VAL A 241 -0.67 -10.07 0.77
CA VAL A 241 0.72 -10.53 0.59
C VAL A 241 1.73 -9.40 0.66
N ASN A 242 2.88 -9.69 1.25
CA ASN A 242 4.07 -8.87 1.05
C ASN A 242 4.64 -9.20 -0.35
N PRO A 243 4.69 -8.23 -1.28
CA PRO A 243 5.10 -8.52 -2.64
C PRO A 243 6.56 -9.01 -2.74
N THR A 244 7.47 -8.51 -1.89
CA THR A 244 8.87 -8.94 -1.90
C THR A 244 9.02 -10.41 -1.49
N ALA A 245 8.19 -10.88 -0.55
CA ALA A 245 8.18 -12.29 -0.12
C ALA A 245 7.84 -13.26 -1.26
N MET A 246 7.08 -12.82 -2.26
CA MET A 246 6.72 -13.63 -3.43
C MET A 246 7.92 -13.98 -4.32
N GLY A 247 9.09 -13.39 -4.08
CA GLY A 247 10.34 -13.83 -4.69
C GLY A 247 10.83 -15.20 -4.19
N LEU A 248 10.36 -15.65 -3.02
CA LEU A 248 10.77 -16.93 -2.39
C LEU A 248 9.58 -17.85 -2.10
N LEU A 249 8.41 -17.28 -1.81
CA LEU A 249 7.24 -18.05 -1.36
C LEU A 249 6.34 -18.45 -2.53
N THR A 250 5.59 -19.52 -2.35
CA THR A 250 4.57 -19.95 -3.31
C THR A 250 3.48 -18.88 -3.44
N PRO A 251 3.18 -18.42 -4.65
CA PRO A 251 2.17 -17.39 -4.86
C PRO A 251 0.78 -17.78 -4.36
N PRO A 252 -0.03 -16.82 -3.83
CA PRO A 252 -1.35 -17.11 -3.28
C PRO A 252 -2.32 -17.77 -4.27
N GLY A 253 -2.22 -17.45 -5.56
CA GLY A 253 -3.03 -18.08 -6.58
C GLY A 253 -2.74 -19.58 -6.78
N GLU A 254 -1.49 -20.01 -6.53
CA GLU A 254 -1.08 -21.41 -6.62
C GLU A 254 -1.50 -22.23 -5.39
N ILE A 255 -1.58 -21.61 -4.22
CA ILE A 255 -2.12 -22.26 -3.00
C ILE A 255 -3.65 -22.25 -2.95
N GLY A 256 -4.33 -21.67 -3.95
CA GLY A 256 -5.77 -21.74 -4.12
C GLY A 256 -6.56 -20.51 -3.72
N ALA A 257 -5.94 -19.38 -3.37
CA ALA A 257 -6.66 -18.14 -3.07
C ALA A 257 -7.49 -17.65 -4.28
N ASP A 258 -8.63 -16.99 -4.01
CA ASP A 258 -9.49 -16.38 -5.02
C ASP A 258 -9.12 -14.93 -5.30
N ILE A 259 -8.58 -14.25 -4.28
CA ILE A 259 -8.19 -12.85 -4.29
C ILE A 259 -6.80 -12.74 -3.66
N ALA A 260 -5.89 -12.03 -4.33
CA ALA A 260 -4.60 -11.60 -3.77
C ALA A 260 -4.51 -10.08 -3.81
N PHE A 261 -4.10 -9.48 -2.72
CA PHE A 261 -3.94 -8.03 -2.62
C PHE A 261 -2.80 -7.68 -1.66
N GLY A 262 -2.38 -6.44 -1.66
CA GLY A 262 -1.37 -5.98 -0.73
C GLY A 262 -0.89 -4.56 -1.00
N GLU A 263 0.10 -4.15 -0.21
CA GLU A 263 0.78 -2.88 -0.37
C GLU A 263 1.96 -3.04 -1.32
N GLY A 264 1.95 -2.23 -2.39
CA GLY A 264 2.99 -2.24 -3.42
C GLY A 264 4.13 -1.26 -3.17
N GLN A 265 4.17 -0.57 -2.03
CA GLN A 265 5.27 0.34 -1.68
C GLN A 265 6.65 -0.30 -1.86
N PRO A 266 6.89 -1.59 -1.48
CA PRO A 266 8.18 -2.26 -1.67
C PRO A 266 8.64 -2.39 -3.14
N LEU A 267 7.75 -2.15 -4.09
CA LEU A 267 8.02 -2.27 -5.52
C LEU A 267 8.59 -0.96 -6.11
N GLY A 268 9.58 -0.37 -5.44
CA GLY A 268 10.31 0.80 -5.95
C GLY A 268 9.66 2.15 -5.63
N ILE A 269 8.86 2.23 -4.58
CA ILE A 269 8.22 3.46 -4.10
C ILE A 269 8.87 3.88 -2.77
N PRO A 270 9.28 5.15 -2.59
CA PRO A 270 9.87 5.61 -1.35
C PRO A 270 8.83 5.67 -0.22
N LEU A 271 9.29 5.66 1.02
CA LEU A 271 8.42 5.75 2.21
C LEU A 271 7.62 7.05 2.25
N SER A 272 8.20 8.17 1.83
CA SER A 272 7.55 9.48 1.62
C SER A 272 6.59 9.89 2.74
N TYR A 273 6.96 9.63 4.00
CA TYR A 273 6.14 9.96 5.18
C TYR A 273 4.69 9.40 5.11
N GLY A 274 4.49 8.24 4.49
CA GLY A 274 3.18 7.59 4.40
C GLY A 274 2.52 7.64 3.02
N GLY A 275 3.20 8.09 2.00
CA GLY A 275 2.68 7.98 0.64
C GLY A 275 2.88 9.18 -0.28
N PRO A 276 2.26 9.11 -1.47
CA PRO A 276 1.28 8.10 -1.90
C PRO A 276 1.91 6.72 -2.10
N TYR A 277 1.20 5.67 -1.64
CA TYR A 277 1.58 4.28 -1.83
C TYR A 277 0.83 3.63 -2.99
N LEU A 278 0.74 2.30 -3.02
CA LEU A 278 0.19 1.56 -4.16
C LEU A 278 -0.52 0.28 -3.71
N GLY A 279 -1.85 0.25 -3.72
CA GLY A 279 -2.57 -1.00 -3.54
C GLY A 279 -2.55 -1.83 -4.82
N PHE A 280 -2.09 -3.08 -4.77
CA PHE A 280 -2.32 -4.01 -5.86
C PHE A 280 -3.47 -4.98 -5.51
N PHE A 281 -4.16 -5.47 -6.55
CA PHE A 281 -5.31 -6.33 -6.37
C PHE A 281 -5.49 -7.23 -7.59
N ALA A 282 -5.49 -8.51 -7.35
CA ALA A 282 -5.63 -9.52 -8.39
C ALA A 282 -6.60 -10.64 -7.97
N VAL A 283 -7.27 -11.23 -8.95
CA VAL A 283 -8.34 -12.21 -8.72
C VAL A 283 -8.28 -13.36 -9.73
N LYS A 284 -8.96 -14.46 -9.39
CA LYS A 284 -9.26 -15.50 -10.37
C LYS A 284 -10.25 -14.99 -11.42
N ASP A 285 -10.17 -15.50 -12.65
CA ASP A 285 -10.97 -15.06 -13.82
C ASP A 285 -12.49 -15.02 -13.53
N ALA A 286 -13.00 -15.96 -12.74
CA ALA A 286 -14.39 -16.00 -12.33
C ALA A 286 -14.89 -14.71 -11.64
N LEU A 287 -13.99 -13.92 -11.06
CA LEU A 287 -14.26 -12.67 -10.36
C LEU A 287 -14.03 -11.41 -11.21
N LEU A 288 -13.50 -11.54 -12.44
CA LEU A 288 -13.15 -10.42 -13.32
C LEU A 288 -14.25 -9.35 -13.40
N ARG A 289 -15.51 -9.74 -13.58
CA ARG A 289 -16.65 -8.80 -13.71
C ARG A 289 -17.05 -8.12 -12.40
N LYS A 290 -16.46 -8.53 -11.28
CA LYS A 290 -16.70 -7.98 -9.95
C LYS A 290 -15.54 -7.12 -9.46
N LEU A 291 -14.40 -7.24 -10.11
CA LEU A 291 -13.18 -6.50 -9.79
C LEU A 291 -13.42 -4.99 -9.94
N ALA A 292 -13.15 -4.22 -8.89
CA ALA A 292 -13.21 -2.76 -8.93
C ALA A 292 -12.00 -2.15 -9.65
N GLY A 293 -12.07 -0.86 -9.97
CA GLY A 293 -10.99 -0.13 -10.62
C GLY A 293 -10.89 -0.37 -12.13
N ARG A 294 -9.95 0.32 -12.76
CA ARG A 294 -9.74 0.27 -14.20
C ARG A 294 -9.07 -1.03 -14.63
N LEU A 295 -9.42 -1.45 -15.84
CA LEU A 295 -8.80 -2.58 -16.51
C LEU A 295 -8.38 -2.16 -17.91
N VAL A 296 -7.15 -2.47 -18.27
CA VAL A 296 -6.63 -2.33 -19.61
C VAL A 296 -6.59 -3.70 -20.27
N GLY A 297 -7.12 -3.78 -21.47
CA GLY A 297 -7.08 -4.97 -22.32
C GLY A 297 -6.21 -4.74 -23.54
N GLU A 298 -5.59 -5.82 -23.99
CA GLU A 298 -4.89 -5.88 -25.28
C GLU A 298 -5.89 -6.11 -26.42
N THR A 299 -5.67 -5.44 -27.54
CA THR A 299 -6.50 -5.53 -28.75
C THR A 299 -5.64 -5.27 -29.98
N VAL A 300 -6.26 -5.18 -31.15
CA VAL A 300 -5.62 -4.75 -32.39
C VAL A 300 -6.36 -3.53 -32.97
N ASP A 301 -5.63 -2.64 -33.63
CA ASP A 301 -6.19 -1.51 -34.33
C ASP A 301 -6.78 -1.91 -35.71
N ALA A 302 -7.27 -0.94 -36.48
CA ALA A 302 -7.86 -1.18 -37.77
C ALA A 302 -6.86 -1.76 -38.81
N ASP A 303 -5.58 -1.56 -38.61
CA ASP A 303 -4.49 -2.08 -39.42
C ASP A 303 -3.95 -3.44 -38.93
N GLY A 304 -4.52 -3.99 -37.85
CA GLY A 304 -4.10 -5.24 -37.24
C GLY A 304 -2.85 -5.10 -36.32
N LYS A 305 -2.45 -3.89 -35.95
CA LYS A 305 -1.34 -3.64 -35.03
C LYS A 305 -1.81 -3.76 -33.59
N LEU A 306 -0.92 -4.27 -32.74
CA LEU A 306 -1.15 -4.35 -31.31
C LEU A 306 -1.52 -2.98 -30.74
N ALA A 307 -2.58 -2.95 -29.91
CA ALA A 307 -3.08 -1.74 -29.27
C ALA A 307 -3.67 -2.08 -27.89
N TYR A 308 -3.85 -1.07 -27.05
CA TYR A 308 -4.38 -1.20 -25.69
C TYR A 308 -5.58 -0.27 -25.50
N VAL A 309 -6.58 -0.73 -24.76
CA VAL A 309 -7.79 0.02 -24.48
C VAL A 309 -8.26 -0.18 -23.04
N LEU A 310 -8.97 0.81 -22.47
CA LEU A 310 -9.75 0.59 -21.27
C LEU A 310 -10.91 -0.35 -21.59
N THR A 311 -11.11 -1.35 -20.73
CA THR A 311 -12.18 -2.35 -20.91
C THR A 311 -13.08 -2.43 -19.68
N LEU A 312 -14.30 -2.97 -19.85
CA LEU A 312 -15.30 -3.15 -18.77
C LEU A 312 -15.61 -1.85 -17.99
N THR A 313 -15.47 -0.68 -18.60
CA THR A 313 -15.62 0.64 -17.96
C THR A 313 -17.02 0.88 -17.40
N ALA A 314 -18.05 0.16 -17.88
CA ALA A 314 -19.43 0.28 -17.37
C ALA A 314 -19.58 -0.03 -15.86
N ARG A 315 -18.55 -0.62 -15.20
CA ARG A 315 -18.51 -0.87 -13.76
C ARG A 315 -18.08 0.36 -12.96
N GLU A 316 -17.34 1.29 -13.58
CA GLU A 316 -16.64 2.37 -12.91
C GLU A 316 -17.61 3.42 -12.34
N GLN A 317 -17.16 4.09 -11.28
CA GLN A 317 -17.94 5.08 -10.53
C GLN A 317 -18.45 6.23 -11.41
N HIS A 318 -17.67 6.75 -12.34
CA HIS A 318 -18.06 7.86 -13.20
C HIS A 318 -19.21 7.51 -14.19
N ILE A 319 -19.43 6.21 -14.44
CA ILE A 319 -20.56 5.70 -15.22
C ILE A 319 -21.74 5.35 -14.31
N ARG A 320 -21.47 4.59 -13.24
CA ARG A 320 -22.50 4.04 -12.35
C ARG A 320 -22.99 5.02 -11.30
N ARG A 321 -22.21 6.04 -10.97
CA ARG A 321 -22.51 7.06 -9.95
C ARG A 321 -22.83 6.42 -8.61
N GLU A 322 -24.01 6.71 -8.03
CA GLU A 322 -24.49 6.17 -6.75
C GLU A 322 -24.70 4.65 -6.74
N LYS A 323 -24.74 4.01 -7.92
CA LYS A 323 -24.86 2.54 -8.06
C LYS A 323 -23.52 1.83 -8.21
N ALA A 324 -22.42 2.56 -8.13
CA ALA A 324 -21.09 1.94 -8.18
C ALA A 324 -20.83 1.13 -6.91
N SER A 325 -20.15 0.01 -7.06
CA SER A 325 -19.77 -0.85 -5.93
C SER A 325 -18.51 -0.38 -5.20
N SER A 326 -17.76 0.57 -5.78
CA SER A 326 -16.50 1.08 -5.25
C SER A 326 -16.36 2.57 -5.52
N ASN A 327 -15.60 3.26 -4.67
CA ASN A 327 -15.22 4.66 -4.84
C ASN A 327 -13.94 4.84 -5.66
N ILE A 328 -13.29 3.76 -6.10
CA ILE A 328 -12.08 3.80 -6.91
C ILE A 328 -12.33 4.53 -8.22
N CYS A 329 -11.51 5.54 -8.51
CA CYS A 329 -11.58 6.34 -9.74
C CYS A 329 -10.21 6.35 -10.45
N SER A 330 -9.32 7.28 -10.09
CA SER A 330 -8.07 7.49 -10.83
C SER A 330 -6.91 6.59 -10.38
N ASN A 331 -7.08 5.78 -9.36
CA ASN A 331 -6.03 4.90 -8.80
C ASN A 331 -4.68 5.62 -8.55
N GLN A 332 -3.56 4.86 -8.50
CA GLN A 332 -2.19 5.38 -8.30
C GLN A 332 -1.34 5.17 -9.57
N GLY A 333 -1.73 5.82 -10.67
CA GLY A 333 -1.15 5.56 -12.00
C GLY A 333 0.37 5.76 -12.09
N LEU A 334 0.91 6.82 -11.46
CA LEU A 334 2.36 7.06 -11.46
C LEU A 334 3.11 6.01 -10.61
N MET A 335 2.52 5.57 -9.51
CA MET A 335 3.10 4.53 -8.66
C MET A 335 3.04 3.15 -9.32
N THR A 336 2.02 2.87 -10.14
CA THR A 336 1.99 1.64 -10.95
C THR A 336 3.12 1.61 -11.97
N LEU A 337 3.45 2.76 -12.55
CA LEU A 337 4.61 2.87 -13.45
C LEU A 337 5.92 2.64 -12.68
N ALA A 338 6.09 3.21 -11.48
CA ALA A 338 7.25 2.96 -10.64
C ALA A 338 7.43 1.45 -10.37
N ALA A 339 6.36 0.78 -9.95
CA ALA A 339 6.37 -0.66 -9.70
C ALA A 339 6.67 -1.48 -10.96
N THR A 340 6.12 -1.09 -12.10
CA THR A 340 6.39 -1.73 -13.39
C THR A 340 7.87 -1.62 -13.77
N ILE A 341 8.45 -0.43 -13.64
CA ILE A 341 9.86 -0.19 -13.93
C ILE A 341 10.74 -1.00 -12.96
N TYR A 342 10.42 -0.98 -11.66
CA TYR A 342 11.17 -1.72 -10.64
C TYR A 342 11.21 -3.22 -10.94
N MET A 343 10.03 -3.84 -11.12
CA MET A 343 9.94 -5.28 -11.42
C MET A 343 10.61 -5.64 -12.76
N SER A 344 10.54 -4.76 -13.76
CA SER A 344 11.17 -4.96 -15.06
C SER A 344 12.69 -4.86 -14.99
N LEU A 345 13.22 -3.91 -14.20
CA LEU A 345 14.67 -3.75 -14.00
C LEU A 345 15.28 -4.95 -13.26
N LEU A 346 14.61 -5.41 -12.22
CA LEU A 346 15.09 -6.57 -11.45
C LEU A 346 14.92 -7.88 -12.24
N GLY A 347 13.84 -8.01 -12.99
CA GLY A 347 13.45 -9.26 -13.59
C GLY A 347 13.29 -10.38 -12.55
N LYS A 348 13.05 -11.61 -13.00
CA LYS A 348 12.84 -12.75 -12.11
C LYS A 348 14.00 -12.98 -11.14
N HIS A 349 15.21 -12.97 -11.66
CA HIS A 349 16.39 -13.31 -10.86
C HIS A 349 16.77 -12.21 -9.86
N GLY A 350 16.72 -10.93 -10.27
CA GLY A 350 16.98 -9.81 -9.37
C GLY A 350 15.96 -9.73 -8.26
N PHE A 351 14.67 -9.96 -8.56
CA PHE A 351 13.61 -9.99 -7.57
C PHE A 351 13.82 -11.10 -6.53
N GLN A 352 14.18 -12.30 -6.98
CA GLN A 352 14.54 -13.41 -6.09
C GLN A 352 15.78 -13.10 -5.23
N GLN A 353 16.78 -12.41 -5.79
CA GLN A 353 17.97 -12.00 -5.03
C GLN A 353 17.62 -11.00 -3.92
N VAL A 354 16.78 -9.99 -4.19
CA VAL A 354 16.31 -9.04 -3.18
C VAL A 354 15.58 -9.78 -2.06
N ALA A 355 14.61 -10.63 -2.40
CA ALA A 355 13.88 -11.41 -1.42
C ALA A 355 14.81 -12.30 -0.55
N ASN A 356 15.78 -12.97 -1.19
CA ASN A 356 16.73 -13.81 -0.48
C ASN A 356 17.67 -13.01 0.44
N LEU A 357 18.09 -11.82 0.03
CA LEU A 357 18.88 -10.92 0.88
C LEU A 357 18.10 -10.48 2.11
N CYS A 358 16.82 -10.07 1.94
CA CYS A 358 15.95 -9.73 3.06
C CYS A 358 15.81 -10.90 4.03
N TYR A 359 15.52 -12.10 3.51
CA TYR A 359 15.41 -13.32 4.30
C TYR A 359 16.69 -13.63 5.10
N GLN A 360 17.83 -13.70 4.43
CA GLN A 360 19.09 -14.06 5.08
C GLN A 360 19.53 -13.06 6.14
N LYS A 361 19.36 -11.76 5.87
CA LYS A 361 19.75 -10.71 6.81
C LYS A 361 18.82 -10.66 8.01
N ALA A 362 17.51 -10.88 7.83
CA ALA A 362 16.55 -10.95 8.92
C ALA A 362 16.83 -12.14 9.85
N HIS A 363 17.13 -13.31 9.29
CA HIS A 363 17.52 -14.48 10.08
C HIS A 363 18.86 -14.29 10.80
N PHE A 364 19.83 -13.63 10.17
CA PHE A 364 21.07 -13.26 10.83
C PHE A 364 20.83 -12.28 12.01
N ALA A 365 19.97 -11.27 11.80
CA ALA A 365 19.60 -10.32 12.86
C ALA A 365 18.89 -11.03 14.05
N ALA A 366 17.95 -11.92 13.73
CA ALA A 366 17.25 -12.71 14.74
C ALA A 366 18.19 -13.58 15.56
N ASP A 367 19.16 -14.26 14.90
CA ASP A 367 20.19 -15.07 15.56
C ASP A 367 21.07 -14.23 16.49
N GLN A 368 21.52 -13.05 16.04
CA GLN A 368 22.33 -12.15 16.86
C GLN A 368 21.55 -11.62 18.07
N LEU A 369 20.29 -11.21 17.89
CA LEU A 369 19.45 -10.68 18.95
C LEU A 369 19.08 -11.73 20.02
N SER A 370 18.91 -12.99 19.62
CA SER A 370 18.62 -14.08 20.57
C SER A 370 19.76 -14.35 21.55
N GLY A 371 20.96 -13.85 21.26
CA GLY A 371 22.14 -13.94 22.13
C GLY A 371 22.31 -12.78 23.12
N ILE A 372 21.39 -11.81 23.12
CA ILE A 372 21.46 -10.63 23.99
C ILE A 372 20.57 -10.85 25.22
N ASP A 373 21.13 -10.67 26.40
CA ASP A 373 20.37 -10.72 27.66
C ASP A 373 19.22 -9.69 27.62
N GLY A 374 18.05 -10.05 28.11
CA GLY A 374 16.86 -9.19 28.09
C GLY A 374 16.05 -9.21 26.80
N PHE A 375 16.52 -9.91 25.74
CA PHE A 375 15.83 -10.08 24.48
C PHE A 375 15.65 -11.55 24.12
N SER A 376 14.48 -11.91 23.62
CA SER A 376 14.21 -13.27 23.17
C SER A 376 13.30 -13.28 21.94
N LEU A 377 13.56 -14.22 21.03
CA LEU A 377 12.66 -14.43 19.90
C LEU A 377 11.34 -15.03 20.40
N VAL A 378 10.25 -14.54 19.85
CA VAL A 378 8.94 -15.15 20.04
C VAL A 378 8.74 -16.16 18.92
N ASP A 379 8.43 -17.41 19.31
CA ASP A 379 8.17 -18.50 18.36
C ASP A 379 9.39 -18.86 17.47
N GLU A 380 10.47 -19.32 18.10
CA GLU A 380 11.72 -19.71 17.43
C GLU A 380 11.56 -20.78 16.33
N TRP A 381 10.44 -21.49 16.31
CA TRP A 381 10.22 -22.64 15.42
C TRP A 381 9.34 -22.33 14.21
N THR A 382 8.60 -21.23 14.21
CA THR A 382 7.78 -20.83 13.07
C THR A 382 8.64 -20.10 12.03
N PRO A 383 8.67 -20.57 10.76
CA PRO A 383 9.43 -19.88 9.73
C PRO A 383 8.88 -18.47 9.49
N PHE A 384 9.77 -17.51 9.31
CA PHE A 384 9.42 -16.12 9.00
C PHE A 384 10.17 -15.60 7.76
N PHE A 385 9.73 -14.51 7.19
CA PHE A 385 10.37 -13.96 5.99
C PHE A 385 11.44 -12.90 6.35
N HIS A 386 11.05 -11.67 6.58
CA HIS A 386 11.96 -10.56 6.88
C HIS A 386 11.51 -9.68 8.05
N GLU A 387 10.39 -10.02 8.64
CA GLU A 387 9.92 -9.48 9.90
C GLU A 387 9.87 -10.60 10.94
N PHE A 388 10.17 -10.26 12.19
CA PHE A 388 10.12 -11.20 13.29
C PHE A 388 9.89 -10.47 14.62
N MET A 389 9.26 -11.19 15.55
CA MET A 389 8.93 -10.66 16.87
C MET A 389 10.06 -10.90 17.87
N VAL A 390 10.36 -9.87 18.63
CA VAL A 390 11.30 -9.91 19.75
C VAL A 390 10.57 -9.47 21.02
N LYS A 391 10.68 -10.27 22.07
CA LYS A 391 10.23 -9.91 23.42
C LYS A 391 11.35 -9.20 24.14
N CYS A 392 11.04 -8.09 24.79
CA CYS A 392 11.93 -7.31 25.62
C CYS A 392 11.56 -7.53 27.10
N ASP A 393 12.57 -7.59 27.98
CA ASP A 393 12.34 -7.61 29.43
C ASP A 393 11.98 -6.20 29.94
N GLU A 394 12.59 -5.17 29.37
CA GLU A 394 12.30 -3.76 29.61
C GLU A 394 11.07 -3.28 28.82
N PRO A 395 10.43 -2.18 29.23
CA PRO A 395 9.35 -1.57 28.47
C PRO A 395 9.80 -1.17 27.07
N VAL A 396 9.04 -1.56 26.03
CA VAL A 396 9.35 -1.26 24.63
C VAL A 396 9.58 0.23 24.38
N GLU A 397 8.84 1.11 25.08
CA GLU A 397 8.98 2.56 24.95
C GLU A 397 10.40 3.03 25.33
N GLU A 398 10.97 2.48 26.41
CA GLU A 398 12.33 2.79 26.88
C GLU A 398 13.38 2.27 25.87
N VAL A 399 13.22 1.04 25.39
CA VAL A 399 14.08 0.45 24.34
C VAL A 399 14.08 1.29 23.07
N LEU A 400 12.90 1.72 22.59
CA LEU A 400 12.79 2.54 21.37
C LEU A 400 13.39 3.94 21.56
N GLU A 401 13.23 4.55 22.74
CA GLU A 401 13.84 5.84 23.06
C GLU A 401 15.37 5.74 23.10
N HIS A 402 15.91 4.69 23.72
CA HIS A 402 17.34 4.42 23.73
C HIS A 402 17.90 4.24 22.32
N LEU A 403 17.27 3.41 21.49
CA LEU A 403 17.66 3.23 20.08
C LEU A 403 17.65 4.54 19.30
N LEU A 404 16.63 5.38 19.52
CA LEU A 404 16.50 6.65 18.82
C LEU A 404 17.63 7.63 19.19
N GLN A 405 18.12 7.63 20.45
CA GLN A 405 19.29 8.40 20.87
C GLN A 405 20.57 8.02 20.11
N HIS A 406 20.61 6.78 19.58
CA HIS A 406 21.70 6.25 18.76
C HIS A 406 21.42 6.32 17.24
N ASN A 407 20.43 7.13 16.81
CA ASN A 407 19.98 7.28 15.44
C ASN A 407 19.48 5.94 14.84
N ILE A 408 18.90 5.07 15.64
CA ILE A 408 18.26 3.84 15.20
C ILE A 408 16.75 3.99 15.37
N LEU A 409 16.02 3.86 14.27
CA LEU A 409 14.57 3.71 14.28
C LEU A 409 14.28 2.22 14.48
N GLY A 410 13.94 1.86 15.72
CA GLY A 410 13.67 0.48 16.13
C GLY A 410 12.43 -0.11 15.46
N GLY A 411 12.02 -1.29 15.90
CA GLY A 411 10.85 -1.98 15.37
C GLY A 411 9.52 -1.33 15.76
N TYR A 412 8.44 -1.96 15.33
CA TYR A 412 7.09 -1.55 15.67
C TYR A 412 6.70 -2.08 17.05
N ASP A 413 6.21 -1.21 17.93
CA ASP A 413 5.64 -1.60 19.22
C ASP A 413 4.31 -2.34 19.01
N LEU A 414 4.33 -3.65 19.21
CA LEU A 414 3.14 -4.50 19.05
C LEU A 414 2.08 -4.24 20.14
N GLY A 415 2.46 -3.71 21.29
CA GLY A 415 1.54 -3.38 22.37
C GLY A 415 0.49 -2.34 22.01
N GLN A 416 0.73 -1.52 20.98
CA GLN A 416 -0.23 -0.52 20.49
C GLN A 416 -1.51 -1.15 19.95
N ASP A 417 -1.42 -2.27 19.22
CA ASP A 417 -2.57 -2.96 18.61
C ASP A 417 -2.91 -4.29 19.30
N TYR A 418 -1.97 -4.84 20.06
CA TYR A 418 -2.07 -6.13 20.74
C TYR A 418 -1.66 -5.97 22.21
N PRO A 419 -2.59 -5.60 23.11
CA PRO A 419 -2.25 -5.33 24.52
C PRO A 419 -1.56 -6.50 25.26
N GLU A 420 -1.77 -7.74 24.80
CA GLU A 420 -1.08 -8.92 25.31
C GLU A 420 0.40 -8.99 24.87
N LEU A 421 0.81 -8.22 23.89
CA LEU A 421 2.18 -8.11 23.38
C LEU A 421 2.87 -6.80 23.84
N LYS A 422 2.51 -6.29 24.98
CA LYS A 422 2.98 -4.99 25.51
C LYS A 422 4.51 -4.82 25.48
N ASN A 423 5.27 -5.90 25.70
CA ASN A 423 6.72 -5.85 25.70
C ASN A 423 7.32 -6.54 24.47
N HIS A 424 6.71 -6.36 23.30
CA HIS A 424 7.16 -7.01 22.07
C HIS A 424 7.35 -5.99 20.95
N LEU A 425 8.46 -6.13 20.24
CA LEU A 425 8.80 -5.41 19.02
C LEU A 425 8.62 -6.30 17.80
N LEU A 426 8.14 -5.73 16.71
CA LEU A 426 8.23 -6.32 15.38
C LEU A 426 9.36 -5.62 14.63
N LEU A 427 10.44 -6.34 14.37
CA LEU A 427 11.60 -5.84 13.64
C LEU A 427 11.51 -6.26 12.17
N ALA A 428 11.89 -5.36 11.27
CA ALA A 428 11.97 -5.61 9.84
C ALA A 428 13.40 -5.41 9.33
N VAL A 429 13.88 -6.31 8.47
CA VAL A 429 15.22 -6.23 7.87
C VAL A 429 15.10 -6.34 6.36
N THR A 430 15.53 -5.31 5.65
CA THR A 430 15.55 -5.30 4.19
C THR A 430 16.96 -5.57 3.64
N GLU A 431 17.08 -5.67 2.31
CA GLU A 431 18.36 -5.83 1.63
C GLU A 431 19.31 -4.64 1.85
N LYS A 432 18.81 -3.47 2.24
CA LYS A 432 19.61 -2.28 2.52
C LYS A 432 20.45 -2.41 3.77
N ILE A 433 19.93 -3.09 4.78
CA ILE A 433 20.62 -3.26 6.07
C ILE A 433 21.91 -4.06 5.87
N LYS A 434 23.02 -3.54 6.36
CA LYS A 434 24.33 -4.22 6.29
C LYS A 434 24.56 -5.07 7.54
N ARG A 435 25.55 -5.92 7.47
CA ARG A 435 25.97 -6.72 8.62
C ARG A 435 26.41 -5.82 9.78
N GLU A 436 27.18 -4.80 9.48
CA GLU A 436 27.68 -3.83 10.45
C GLU A 436 26.54 -3.06 11.13
N ASP A 437 25.44 -2.81 10.44
CA ASP A 437 24.26 -2.15 10.97
C ASP A 437 23.54 -3.05 11.99
N ILE A 438 23.48 -4.37 11.73
CA ILE A 438 22.91 -5.35 12.67
C ILE A 438 23.80 -5.49 13.89
N GLU A 439 25.13 -5.59 13.70
CA GLU A 439 26.10 -5.65 14.78
C GLU A 439 26.04 -4.37 15.65
N TYR A 440 25.82 -3.20 15.05
CA TYR A 440 25.63 -1.94 15.76
C TYR A 440 24.32 -1.92 16.57
N LEU A 441 23.19 -2.36 15.99
CA LEU A 441 21.92 -2.52 16.72
C LEU A 441 22.14 -3.38 17.98
N CYS A 442 22.80 -4.54 17.81
CA CYS A 442 23.07 -5.46 18.91
C CYS A 442 23.96 -4.85 19.99
N ALA A 443 24.99 -4.08 19.62
CA ALA A 443 25.87 -3.40 20.58
C ALA A 443 25.12 -2.37 21.40
N VAL A 444 24.27 -1.55 20.77
CA VAL A 444 23.44 -0.54 21.48
C VAL A 444 22.46 -1.20 22.45
N LEU A 445 21.81 -2.30 22.06
CA LEU A 445 20.89 -3.03 22.94
C LEU A 445 21.61 -3.72 24.12
N GLN A 446 22.89 -4.09 23.97
CA GLN A 446 23.70 -4.63 25.08
C GLN A 446 24.10 -3.58 26.09
N GLU A 447 24.33 -2.33 25.70
CA GLU A 447 24.71 -1.23 26.60
C GLU A 447 23.56 -0.88 27.56
N GLU A 448 22.31 -0.99 27.13
CA GLU A 448 21.12 -0.71 27.95
C GLU A 448 21.02 -1.63 29.17
N ASN A 449 21.36 -2.93 29.01
CA ASN A 449 21.26 -3.91 30.09
C ASN A 449 22.36 -3.80 31.16
N HIS A 450 23.34 -2.89 31.01
CA HIS A 450 24.45 -2.70 31.94
C HIS A 450 24.41 -1.35 32.69
N GLY A 451 23.42 -0.53 32.49
CA GLY A 451 23.16 0.75 33.15
C GLY A 451 22.12 0.64 34.26
#